data_b294776d9ce9103dc569a6034d13cf9c
#
_entry.id   b294776d9ce9103dc569a6034d13cf9c
#
_cell.length_a   1.000
_cell.length_b   1.000
_cell.length_c   1.000
_cell.angle_alpha   90.00
_cell.angle_beta   90.00
_cell.angle_gamma   90.00
#
_symmetry.space_group_name_H-M   'P 1'
#
loop_
_entity.id
_entity.type
_entity.pdbx_description
1 polymer ?
#
loop_
_entity_poly.entity_id
_entity_poly.type
_entity_poly.pdbx_seq_one_letter_code
_entity_poly.pdbx_strand_id
1 'polypeptide(L)'
;MFVAVVAAGLLSAAQPDCCPVYTLDQLVRMDRAQLEALYRAAEIGHVPTGVTNGRAIRNPGSRLTVPASRVTRILWQGKVFTDDGMMVNRVLGMRAVHARVYVGESWLDGRPAVIMDYAGTSRLFPDVRDEVREVSPGVWLGVMYVRKPTGPEQSMFFALAARR
;
A
#
# COMPACT_ATOMS: atom_id res chain seq x y z
N MET A 1 -30.63 -58.64 19.28
CA MET A 1 -31.04 -57.61 18.32
C MET A 1 -30.36 -56.31 18.76
N PHE A 2 -29.18 -55.97 18.19
CA PHE A 2 -28.41 -54.80 18.53
C PHE A 2 -28.68 -53.73 17.47
N VAL A 3 -29.21 -52.60 17.90
CA VAL A 3 -29.41 -51.43 17.04
C VAL A 3 -28.16 -50.55 17.11
N ALA A 4 -27.45 -50.43 16.02
CA ALA A 4 -26.31 -49.53 15.89
C ALA A 4 -26.83 -48.10 15.55
N VAL A 5 -26.58 -47.17 16.41
CA VAL A 5 -26.83 -45.74 16.19
C VAL A 5 -25.61 -45.16 15.45
N VAL A 6 -25.78 -44.80 14.19
CA VAL A 6 -24.78 -44.08 13.40
C VAL A 6 -24.94 -42.58 13.69
N ALA A 7 -23.97 -42.02 14.39
CA ALA A 7 -23.90 -40.58 14.58
C ALA A 7 -23.33 -39.92 13.31
N ALA A 8 -24.17 -39.19 12.58
CA ALA A 8 -23.73 -38.36 11.45
C ALA A 8 -23.06 -37.11 11.98
N GLY A 9 -21.74 -37.07 11.90
CA GLY A 9 -20.96 -35.83 12.19
C GLY A 9 -21.24 -34.79 11.11
N LEU A 10 -21.82 -33.66 11.51
CA LEU A 10 -21.93 -32.46 10.69
C LEU A 10 -20.54 -31.86 10.52
N LEU A 11 -19.93 -32.05 9.33
CA LEU A 11 -18.79 -31.23 8.92
C LEU A 11 -19.31 -29.79 8.72
N SER A 12 -18.97 -28.93 9.67
CA SER A 12 -19.10 -27.48 9.50
C SER A 12 -18.11 -27.06 8.40
N ALA A 13 -18.61 -26.76 7.21
CA ALA A 13 -17.83 -26.12 6.18
C ALA A 13 -17.44 -24.73 6.70
N ALA A 14 -16.12 -24.53 6.94
CA ALA A 14 -15.60 -23.19 7.21
C ALA A 14 -15.98 -22.30 6.05
N GLN A 15 -16.76 -21.24 6.34
CA GLN A 15 -17.05 -20.20 5.35
C GLN A 15 -15.73 -19.54 4.94
N PRO A 16 -15.52 -19.28 3.65
CA PRO A 16 -14.34 -18.54 3.23
C PRO A 16 -14.33 -17.20 3.93
N ASP A 17 -13.28 -16.95 4.73
CA ASP A 17 -13.04 -15.66 5.37
C ASP A 17 -13.09 -14.60 4.29
N CYS A 18 -14.13 -13.76 4.33
CA CYS A 18 -14.27 -12.60 3.45
C CYS A 18 -13.07 -11.70 3.73
N CYS A 19 -12.08 -11.70 2.81
CA CYS A 19 -10.93 -10.80 2.92
C CYS A 19 -11.44 -9.38 3.13
N PRO A 20 -11.04 -8.68 4.18
CA PRO A 20 -11.54 -7.35 4.48
C PRO A 20 -11.26 -6.42 3.30
N VAL A 21 -12.31 -5.75 2.80
CA VAL A 21 -12.17 -4.78 1.71
C VAL A 21 -11.87 -3.42 2.32
N TYR A 22 -10.64 -2.95 2.13
CA TYR A 22 -10.22 -1.65 2.61
C TYR A 22 -10.47 -0.55 1.59
N THR A 23 -10.84 0.63 2.09
CA THR A 23 -10.93 1.87 1.31
C THR A 23 -9.80 2.81 1.71
N LEU A 24 -9.46 3.77 0.83
CA LEU A 24 -8.46 4.81 1.14
C LEU A 24 -8.80 5.57 2.43
N ASP A 25 -10.09 5.85 2.66
CA ASP A 25 -10.52 6.62 3.84
C ASP A 25 -10.42 5.80 5.14
N GLN A 26 -10.60 4.48 5.09
CA GLN A 26 -10.36 3.58 6.22
C GLN A 26 -8.87 3.55 6.57
N LEU A 27 -7.99 3.37 5.57
CA LEU A 27 -6.53 3.37 5.79
C LEU A 27 -6.01 4.68 6.38
N VAL A 28 -6.53 5.83 5.92
CA VAL A 28 -6.15 7.15 6.49
C VAL A 28 -6.52 7.30 7.97
N ARG A 29 -7.53 6.57 8.46
CA ARG A 29 -7.99 6.64 9.86
C ARG A 29 -7.23 5.71 10.80
N MET A 30 -6.47 4.76 10.28
CA MET A 30 -5.66 3.82 11.07
C MET A 30 -4.50 4.54 11.75
N ASP A 31 -4.12 4.05 12.91
CA ASP A 31 -2.88 4.45 13.57
C ASP A 31 -1.65 3.75 12.97
N ARG A 32 -0.46 4.13 13.45
CA ARG A 32 0.80 3.56 12.94
C ARG A 32 0.88 2.05 13.13
N ALA A 33 0.50 1.56 14.30
CA ALA A 33 0.60 0.14 14.63
C ALA A 33 -0.35 -0.70 13.76
N GLN A 34 -1.57 -0.21 13.51
CA GLN A 34 -2.54 -0.85 12.63
C GLN A 34 -2.06 -0.89 11.17
N LEU A 35 -1.51 0.23 10.66
CA LEU A 35 -0.97 0.28 9.29
C LEU A 35 0.23 -0.63 9.12
N GLU A 36 1.14 -0.66 10.11
CA GLU A 36 2.32 -1.51 10.07
C GLU A 36 1.94 -2.99 10.14
N ALA A 37 1.03 -3.37 11.04
CA ALA A 37 0.51 -4.72 11.15
C ALA A 37 -0.18 -5.18 9.86
N LEU A 38 -1.01 -4.31 9.26
CA LEU A 38 -1.68 -4.59 8.00
C LEU A 38 -0.68 -4.77 6.85
N TYR A 39 0.34 -3.89 6.76
CA TYR A 39 1.38 -3.99 5.73
C TYR A 39 2.18 -5.29 5.87
N ARG A 40 2.57 -5.67 7.12
CA ARG A 40 3.30 -6.91 7.40
C ARG A 40 2.46 -8.17 7.11
N ALA A 41 1.15 -8.13 7.36
CA ALA A 41 0.26 -9.25 7.09
C ALA A 41 -0.03 -9.43 5.59
N ALA A 42 0.04 -8.35 4.81
CA ALA A 42 -0.27 -8.39 3.39
C ALA A 42 0.80 -9.13 2.57
N GLU A 43 0.35 -9.86 1.56
CA GLU A 43 1.21 -10.38 0.50
C GLU A 43 1.52 -9.28 -0.53
N ILE A 44 2.49 -9.53 -1.43
CA ILE A 44 2.85 -8.57 -2.46
C ILE A 44 1.64 -8.17 -3.33
N GLY A 45 0.77 -9.15 -3.63
CA GLY A 45 -0.41 -8.95 -4.49
C GLY A 45 -0.05 -8.57 -5.93
N HIS A 46 -0.98 -7.91 -6.61
CA HIS A 46 -0.75 -7.45 -7.98
C HIS A 46 0.08 -6.16 -7.99
N VAL A 47 0.97 -6.07 -8.99
CA VAL A 47 1.64 -4.80 -9.30
C VAL A 47 0.59 -3.79 -9.75
N PRO A 48 0.54 -2.58 -9.18
CA PRO A 48 -0.40 -1.57 -9.64
C PRO A 48 -0.21 -1.26 -11.12
N THR A 49 -1.29 -1.04 -11.85
CA THR A 49 -1.28 -0.66 -13.27
C THR A 49 -2.13 0.57 -13.53
N GLY A 50 -1.82 1.32 -14.58
CA GLY A 50 -2.59 2.47 -15.01
C GLY A 50 -2.69 3.57 -13.95
N VAL A 51 -3.83 4.26 -13.90
CA VAL A 51 -4.03 5.41 -13.01
C VAL A 51 -4.52 4.95 -11.64
N THR A 52 -3.85 5.40 -10.58
CA THR A 52 -4.30 5.21 -9.20
C THR A 52 -4.66 6.53 -8.54
N ASN A 53 -5.62 6.49 -7.61
CA ASN A 53 -5.87 7.58 -6.67
C ASN A 53 -5.04 7.35 -5.41
N GLY A 54 -4.45 8.43 -4.86
CA GLY A 54 -3.56 8.35 -3.71
C GLY A 54 -4.01 9.16 -2.50
N ARG A 55 -3.62 8.70 -1.32
CA ARG A 55 -3.77 9.42 -0.04
C ARG A 55 -2.46 9.30 0.75
N ALA A 56 -1.85 10.44 1.07
CA ALA A 56 -0.73 10.49 1.99
C ALA A 56 -1.23 10.35 3.44
N ILE A 57 -0.53 9.57 4.25
CA ILE A 57 -0.87 9.29 5.65
C ILE A 57 0.33 9.70 6.50
N ARG A 58 0.37 10.99 6.82
CA ARG A 58 1.38 11.58 7.71
C ARG A 58 0.86 11.51 9.15
N ASN A 59 1.74 11.21 10.11
CA ASN A 59 1.42 11.13 11.54
C ASN A 59 0.15 10.30 11.83
N PRO A 60 0.11 9.00 11.39
CA PRO A 60 -1.07 8.17 11.56
C PRO A 60 -1.50 8.09 13.03
N GLY A 61 -2.82 8.08 13.28
CA GLY A 61 -3.41 8.12 14.62
C GLY A 61 -3.59 9.55 15.20
N SER A 62 -3.00 10.57 14.58
CA SER A 62 -3.23 11.97 14.99
C SER A 62 -4.61 12.47 14.54
N ARG A 63 -5.23 13.36 15.35
CA ARG A 63 -6.48 14.05 14.96
C ARG A 63 -6.34 14.86 13.67
N LEU A 64 -5.11 15.23 13.30
CA LEU A 64 -4.81 16.00 12.08
C LEU A 64 -4.54 15.12 10.87
N THR A 65 -4.44 13.79 11.00
CA THR A 65 -4.12 12.89 9.88
C THR A 65 -5.15 12.99 8.74
N VAL A 66 -6.44 12.95 9.07
CA VAL A 66 -7.51 13.03 8.06
C VAL A 66 -7.55 14.39 7.36
N PRO A 67 -7.59 15.54 8.05
CA PRO A 67 -7.56 16.85 7.39
C PRO A 67 -6.27 17.07 6.59
N ALA A 68 -5.11 16.71 7.12
CA ALA A 68 -3.83 16.80 6.41
C ALA A 68 -3.83 15.97 5.13
N SER A 69 -4.35 14.72 5.18
CA SER A 69 -4.45 13.87 4.00
C SER A 69 -5.39 14.44 2.93
N ARG A 70 -6.46 15.14 3.31
CA ARG A 70 -7.36 15.85 2.37
C ARG A 70 -6.65 17.01 1.68
N VAL A 71 -5.91 17.83 2.42
CA VAL A 71 -5.13 18.93 1.86
C VAL A 71 -4.02 18.40 0.96
N THR A 72 -3.27 17.39 1.40
CA THR A 72 -2.20 16.79 0.60
C THR A 72 -2.71 16.20 -0.71
N ARG A 73 -3.97 15.74 -0.77
CA ARG A 73 -4.59 15.23 -2.01
C ARG A 73 -4.68 16.28 -3.12
N ILE A 74 -4.73 17.56 -2.78
CA ILE A 74 -4.70 18.66 -3.76
C ILE A 74 -3.32 18.69 -4.43
N LEU A 75 -2.26 18.47 -3.66
CA LEU A 75 -0.89 18.50 -4.13
C LEU A 75 -0.48 17.18 -4.80
N TRP A 76 -0.78 16.04 -4.16
CA TRP A 76 -0.45 14.70 -4.64
C TRP A 76 -1.71 13.84 -4.77
N GLN A 77 -2.01 13.44 -5.99
CA GLN A 77 -3.28 12.79 -6.36
C GLN A 77 -3.15 11.29 -6.58
N GLY A 78 -1.92 10.75 -6.48
CA GLY A 78 -1.62 9.34 -6.73
C GLY A 78 -0.54 9.16 -7.78
N LYS A 79 -0.53 7.99 -8.40
CA LYS A 79 0.50 7.56 -9.33
C LYS A 79 -0.13 7.04 -10.62
N VAL A 80 0.62 7.08 -11.72
CA VAL A 80 0.30 6.42 -12.99
C VAL A 80 1.40 5.42 -13.26
N PHE A 81 1.05 4.15 -13.38
CA PHE A 81 1.94 3.05 -13.70
C PHE A 81 1.84 2.75 -15.19
N THR A 82 2.98 2.48 -15.82
CA THR A 82 3.11 2.18 -17.25
C THR A 82 3.67 0.77 -17.45
N ASP A 83 3.43 0.18 -18.62
CA ASP A 83 3.78 -1.22 -18.90
C ASP A 83 5.29 -1.44 -19.11
N ASP A 84 6.07 -0.36 -19.16
CA ASP A 84 7.54 -0.37 -19.30
C ASP A 84 8.30 -0.49 -17.97
N GLY A 85 7.59 -0.80 -16.86
CA GLY A 85 8.20 -0.89 -15.54
C GLY A 85 8.50 0.48 -14.91
N MET A 86 7.80 1.52 -15.35
CA MET A 86 7.92 2.87 -14.80
C MET A 86 6.63 3.32 -14.15
N MET A 87 6.74 4.32 -13.29
CA MET A 87 5.59 5.08 -12.83
C MET A 87 5.90 6.57 -12.78
N VAL A 88 4.87 7.39 -12.77
CA VAL A 88 4.97 8.84 -12.58
C VAL A 88 3.95 9.33 -11.56
N ASN A 89 4.36 10.20 -10.65
CA ASN A 89 3.45 10.82 -9.69
C ASN A 89 2.54 11.85 -10.38
N ARG A 90 1.31 11.93 -9.88
CA ARG A 90 0.37 13.00 -10.22
C ARG A 90 0.44 14.08 -9.16
N VAL A 91 1.03 15.23 -9.54
CA VAL A 91 1.23 16.39 -8.66
C VAL A 91 0.54 17.59 -9.29
N LEU A 92 -0.39 18.22 -8.57
CA LEU A 92 -1.18 19.37 -9.06
C LEU A 92 -1.83 19.13 -10.44
N GLY A 93 -2.33 17.88 -10.67
CA GLY A 93 -2.92 17.49 -11.94
C GLY A 93 -1.94 17.13 -13.05
N MET A 94 -0.65 17.41 -12.88
CA MET A 94 0.41 17.12 -13.85
C MET A 94 1.08 15.78 -13.54
N ARG A 95 1.67 15.17 -14.57
CA ARG A 95 2.54 14.01 -14.44
C ARG A 95 3.97 14.50 -14.23
N ALA A 96 4.49 14.32 -13.02
CA ALA A 96 5.84 14.74 -12.64
C ALA A 96 6.45 13.72 -11.67
N VAL A 97 7.79 13.65 -11.64
CA VAL A 97 8.53 12.78 -10.72
C VAL A 97 8.36 11.28 -11.04
N HIS A 98 9.25 10.78 -11.88
CA HIS A 98 9.28 9.38 -12.31
C HIS A 98 10.03 8.49 -11.33
N ALA A 99 9.66 7.21 -11.28
CA ALA A 99 10.40 6.16 -10.58
C ALA A 99 10.34 4.83 -11.35
N ARG A 100 11.34 3.98 -11.16
CA ARG A 100 11.32 2.58 -11.63
C ARG A 100 10.42 1.76 -10.72
N VAL A 101 9.71 0.80 -11.33
CA VAL A 101 8.86 -0.16 -10.62
C VAL A 101 9.42 -1.55 -10.79
N TYR A 102 9.66 -2.25 -9.69
CA TYR A 102 10.11 -3.63 -9.69
C TYR A 102 9.70 -4.34 -8.40
N VAL A 103 9.81 -5.67 -8.38
CA VAL A 103 9.63 -6.48 -7.18
C VAL A 103 10.96 -6.59 -6.44
N GLY A 104 10.95 -6.34 -5.13
CA GLY A 104 12.15 -6.39 -4.31
C GLY A 104 11.81 -6.59 -2.83
N GLU A 105 12.83 -6.67 -1.98
CA GLU A 105 12.66 -6.80 -0.53
C GLU A 105 12.22 -5.47 0.09
N SER A 106 11.22 -5.53 0.96
CA SER A 106 10.77 -4.40 1.76
C SER A 106 11.79 -4.08 2.86
N TRP A 107 12.10 -2.80 3.03
CA TRP A 107 12.92 -2.34 4.15
C TRP A 107 12.21 -2.44 5.50
N LEU A 108 10.90 -2.65 5.52
CA LEU A 108 10.16 -2.82 6.76
C LEU A 108 10.34 -4.21 7.38
N ASP A 109 10.42 -5.27 6.56
CA ASP A 109 10.38 -6.65 7.06
C ASP A 109 11.12 -7.70 6.20
N GLY A 110 11.83 -7.28 5.14
CA GLY A 110 12.57 -8.19 4.25
C GLY A 110 11.71 -9.02 3.29
N ARG A 111 10.38 -8.98 3.43
CA ARG A 111 9.48 -9.76 2.55
C ARG A 111 9.26 -9.06 1.20
N PRO A 112 8.82 -9.77 0.15
CA PRO A 112 8.57 -9.17 -1.16
C PRO A 112 7.57 -8.01 -1.11
N ALA A 113 7.88 -6.95 -1.86
CA ALA A 113 7.02 -5.79 -2.08
C ALA A 113 7.21 -5.24 -3.49
N VAL A 114 6.25 -4.47 -3.99
CA VAL A 114 6.42 -3.67 -5.20
C VAL A 114 7.14 -2.38 -4.82
N ILE A 115 8.31 -2.18 -5.42
CA ILE A 115 9.19 -1.06 -5.14
C ILE A 115 9.04 -0.01 -6.22
N MET A 116 8.96 1.26 -5.80
CA MET A 116 9.06 2.42 -6.68
C MET A 116 10.31 3.20 -6.27
N ASP A 117 11.37 3.06 -7.07
CA ASP A 117 12.68 3.63 -6.79
C ASP A 117 12.92 4.88 -7.63
N TYR A 118 13.16 5.98 -6.97
CA TYR A 118 13.39 7.28 -7.60
C TYR A 118 14.87 7.53 -7.94
N ALA A 119 15.77 6.68 -7.44
CA ALA A 119 17.20 6.81 -7.73
C ALA A 119 17.47 6.68 -9.24
N GLY A 120 18.22 7.64 -9.78
CA GLY A 120 18.56 7.68 -11.20
C GLY A 120 17.43 8.06 -12.16
N THR A 121 16.19 8.26 -11.65
CA THR A 121 15.03 8.67 -12.46
C THR A 121 14.47 10.03 -12.06
N SER A 122 14.67 10.44 -10.83
CA SER A 122 14.24 11.75 -10.34
C SER A 122 15.43 12.60 -9.88
N ARG A 123 15.53 13.83 -10.40
CA ARG A 123 16.51 14.83 -9.90
C ARG A 123 16.04 15.52 -8.61
N LEU A 124 14.73 15.58 -8.38
CA LEU A 124 14.14 16.28 -7.22
C LEU A 124 14.11 15.39 -5.97
N PHE A 125 13.96 14.07 -6.15
CA PHE A 125 13.77 13.12 -5.06
C PHE A 125 14.62 11.84 -5.25
N PRO A 126 15.94 11.95 -5.50
CA PRO A 126 16.78 10.78 -5.81
C PRO A 126 16.87 9.79 -4.64
N ASP A 127 16.70 10.26 -3.42
CA ASP A 127 16.82 9.48 -2.20
C ASP A 127 15.52 8.81 -1.77
N VAL A 128 14.42 9.06 -2.48
CA VAL A 128 13.12 8.47 -2.13
C VAL A 128 13.01 7.04 -2.67
N ARG A 129 12.43 6.17 -1.86
CA ARG A 129 11.99 4.84 -2.21
C ARG A 129 10.63 4.57 -1.58
N ASP A 130 9.66 4.23 -2.40
CA ASP A 130 8.34 3.80 -1.98
C ASP A 130 8.21 2.28 -2.10
N GLU A 131 7.45 1.67 -1.23
CA GLU A 131 7.13 0.25 -1.24
C GLU A 131 5.63 0.06 -1.07
N VAL A 132 5.00 -0.87 -1.80
CA VAL A 132 3.58 -1.17 -1.62
C VAL A 132 3.32 -2.66 -1.59
N ARG A 133 2.25 -3.05 -0.84
CA ARG A 133 1.60 -4.36 -0.91
C ARG A 133 0.10 -4.17 -1.11
N GLU A 134 -0.52 -5.11 -1.79
CA GLU A 134 -1.97 -5.09 -2.00
C GLU A 134 -2.67 -5.58 -0.73
N VAL A 135 -3.49 -4.72 -0.12
CA VAL A 135 -4.24 -5.03 1.13
C VAL A 135 -5.69 -5.38 0.88
N SER A 136 -6.18 -5.10 -0.32
CA SER A 136 -7.47 -5.51 -0.86
C SER A 136 -7.40 -5.45 -2.39
N PRO A 137 -8.26 -6.15 -3.13
CA PRO A 137 -8.25 -6.09 -4.59
C PRO A 137 -8.29 -4.67 -5.14
N GLY A 138 -7.19 -4.24 -5.78
CA GLY A 138 -7.01 -2.89 -6.32
C GLY A 138 -6.75 -1.79 -5.29
N VAL A 139 -6.41 -2.14 -4.04
CA VAL A 139 -6.01 -1.19 -2.99
C VAL A 139 -4.67 -1.61 -2.40
N TRP A 140 -3.72 -0.70 -2.43
CA TRP A 140 -2.36 -0.91 -1.91
C TRP A 140 -2.08 0.01 -0.74
N LEU A 141 -1.45 -0.54 0.30
CA LEU A 141 -0.84 0.23 1.38
C LEU A 141 0.65 0.36 1.11
N GLY A 142 1.18 1.57 1.25
CA GLY A 142 2.57 1.86 0.96
C GLY A 142 3.31 2.52 2.12
N VAL A 143 4.61 2.33 2.10
CA VAL A 143 5.58 2.97 2.99
C VAL A 143 6.56 3.76 2.14
N MET A 144 6.77 5.03 2.50
CA MET A 144 7.77 5.89 1.88
C MET A 144 9.00 5.97 2.76
N TYR A 145 10.17 5.72 2.17
CA TYR A 145 11.47 5.88 2.78
C TYR A 145 12.30 6.96 2.11
N VAL A 146 13.18 7.55 2.89
CA VAL A 146 14.25 8.42 2.41
C VAL A 146 15.58 7.80 2.77
N ARG A 147 16.47 7.65 1.80
CA ARG A 147 17.84 7.19 2.01
C ARG A 147 18.61 8.27 2.76
N LYS A 148 19.22 7.91 3.86
CA LYS A 148 20.09 8.78 4.66
C LYS A 148 21.48 8.14 4.78
N PRO A 149 22.53 8.89 5.11
CA PRO A 149 23.85 8.31 5.37
C PRO A 149 23.85 7.26 6.50
N THR A 150 22.90 7.37 7.43
CA THR A 150 22.72 6.45 8.58
C THR A 150 21.85 5.25 8.25
N GLY A 151 21.32 5.12 7.04
CA GLY A 151 20.39 4.09 6.61
C GLY A 151 19.02 4.64 6.21
N PRO A 152 18.09 3.79 5.76
CA PRO A 152 16.77 4.22 5.34
C PRO A 152 15.91 4.71 6.51
N GLU A 153 15.29 5.86 6.35
CA GLU A 153 14.35 6.46 7.31
C GLU A 153 12.93 6.40 6.77
N GLN A 154 12.02 5.79 7.53
CA GLN A 154 10.59 5.79 7.20
C GLN A 154 10.01 7.20 7.36
N SER A 155 9.51 7.76 6.27
CA SER A 155 8.95 9.12 6.23
C SER A 155 7.45 9.15 6.51
N MET A 156 6.67 8.32 5.81
CA MET A 156 5.22 8.25 5.96
C MET A 156 4.65 6.95 5.42
N PHE A 157 3.38 6.68 5.73
CA PHE A 157 2.55 5.76 4.97
C PHE A 157 1.78 6.50 3.87
N PHE A 158 1.34 5.74 2.88
CA PHE A 158 0.41 6.22 1.86
C PHE A 158 -0.47 5.06 1.38
N ALA A 159 -1.58 5.38 0.77
CA ALA A 159 -2.46 4.37 0.18
C ALA A 159 -2.77 4.72 -1.27
N LEU A 160 -2.89 3.70 -2.11
CA LEU A 160 -3.28 3.80 -3.51
C LEU A 160 -4.54 2.96 -3.75
N ALA A 161 -5.40 3.42 -4.65
CA ALA A 161 -6.51 2.62 -5.17
C ALA A 161 -6.56 2.74 -6.70
N ALA A 162 -6.80 1.63 -7.38
CA ALA A 162 -7.04 1.62 -8.82
C ALA A 162 -8.18 2.58 -9.17
N ARG A 163 -8.00 3.36 -10.21
CA ARG A 163 -9.06 4.22 -10.74
C ARG A 163 -9.92 3.38 -11.69
N ARG A 164 -11.13 3.07 -11.25
CA ARG A 164 -12.17 2.46 -12.09
C ARG A 164 -12.79 3.49 -13.01
#